data_b511e5f0dbd118f2ce783fe31b7191a7
#
_entry.id   b511e5f0dbd118f2ce783fe31b7191a7
#
_cell.length_a   1.000
_cell.length_b   1.000
_cell.length_c   1.000
_cell.angle_alpha   90.00
_cell.angle_beta   90.00
_cell.angle_gamma   90.00
#
_symmetry.space_group_name_H-M   'P 1'
#
loop_
_entity.id
_entity.type
_entity.pdbx_description
1 polymer ?
#
loop_
_entity_poly.entity_id
_entity_poly.type
_entity_poly.pdbx_seq_one_letter_code
_entity_poly.pdbx_strand_id
1 'polypeptide(L)'
;MTKQPTDTPGKINTKDKHPQIDAKETDRKLPPCFSNSFTRYSDFADLAKGGAAILRACLDNNLGRKVVMKTLHSHLADREYARSRFLREARVTAQLQHPNTVPVYEIGQDLEGRLFFTMKKLDGETLRDILEKQILGDEEACRVYNLDRLLGILIQVCNALSYAHAHGVVHRDVKPENVHIGSYGEVILLDWGVAKVWALDNELEHAIMEYEELTDVGQRPGTPLYMSPEQVRGGGEIDGRTDVYAIGAVLYEILTLKEPLRGERVKETFEMILKERPIPPEQRTPNRKISRLLAALAMRALEKDPADRFQTMQELVDALRDFRSRAFQSLTGD
;
A
#
# COMPACT_ATOMS: atom_id res chain seq x y z
N MET A 1 -32.68 49.27 -18.30
CA MET A 1 -31.79 48.23 -18.87
C MET A 1 -30.61 48.07 -17.92
N THR A 2 -30.76 47.20 -16.95
CA THR A 2 -29.75 46.89 -15.94
C THR A 2 -29.17 45.50 -16.24
N LYS A 3 -27.89 45.47 -16.59
CA LYS A 3 -27.13 44.25 -16.83
C LYS A 3 -26.86 43.54 -15.50
N GLN A 4 -27.27 42.29 -15.38
CA GLN A 4 -26.83 41.39 -14.31
C GLN A 4 -25.38 40.97 -14.58
N PRO A 5 -24.56 40.80 -13.53
CA PRO A 5 -23.23 40.20 -13.66
C PRO A 5 -23.34 38.69 -13.73
N THR A 6 -22.68 38.12 -14.72
CA THR A 6 -22.48 36.68 -14.87
C THR A 6 -21.42 36.21 -13.85
N ASP A 7 -21.84 35.46 -12.86
CA ASP A 7 -20.94 34.75 -11.94
C ASP A 7 -20.16 33.66 -12.71
N THR A 8 -18.88 33.88 -12.85
CA THR A 8 -17.92 32.88 -13.30
C THR A 8 -17.56 32.00 -12.08
N PRO A 9 -17.62 30.66 -12.18
CA PRO A 9 -17.25 29.81 -11.05
C PRO A 9 -15.80 30.06 -10.66
N GLY A 10 -15.59 30.39 -9.39
CA GLY A 10 -14.29 30.74 -8.82
C GLY A 10 -13.27 29.62 -9.02
N LYS A 11 -12.14 29.99 -9.62
CA LYS A 11 -10.93 29.14 -9.65
C LYS A 11 -10.56 28.82 -8.22
N ILE A 12 -10.63 27.52 -7.87
CA ILE A 12 -10.09 27.01 -6.61
C ILE A 12 -8.61 27.40 -6.54
N ASN A 13 -8.28 28.19 -5.54
CA ASN A 13 -6.93 28.70 -5.33
C ASN A 13 -6.06 27.56 -4.76
N THR A 14 -5.30 26.88 -5.61
CA THR A 14 -4.42 25.75 -5.29
C THR A 14 -3.18 26.14 -4.45
N LYS A 15 -3.28 27.14 -3.58
CA LYS A 15 -2.16 27.67 -2.79
C LYS A 15 -2.02 27.13 -1.36
N ASP A 16 -2.92 26.29 -0.90
CA ASP A 16 -2.68 25.53 0.34
C ASP A 16 -1.88 24.24 0.00
N LYS A 17 -0.60 24.46 -0.29
CA LYS A 17 0.34 23.33 -0.39
C LYS A 17 0.51 22.73 0.99
N HIS A 18 -0.07 21.55 1.22
CA HIS A 18 0.33 20.73 2.35
C HIS A 18 1.85 20.58 2.36
N PRO A 19 2.49 20.61 3.55
CA PRO A 19 3.93 20.39 3.63
C PRO A 19 4.26 19.04 3.01
N GLN A 20 5.02 19.05 1.92
CA GLN A 20 5.49 17.83 1.26
C GLN A 20 6.62 17.22 2.08
N ILE A 21 6.71 15.89 2.07
CA ILE A 21 7.88 15.19 2.61
C ILE A 21 9.11 15.66 1.79
N ASP A 22 10.12 16.18 2.48
CA ASP A 22 11.36 16.60 1.82
C ASP A 22 12.20 15.37 1.48
N ALA A 23 12.33 15.07 0.18
CA ALA A 23 13.14 13.98 -0.31
C ALA A 23 14.61 14.06 0.16
N LYS A 24 15.15 15.27 0.35
CA LYS A 24 16.49 15.45 0.88
C LYS A 24 16.60 15.01 2.33
N GLU A 25 15.55 15.21 3.13
CA GLU A 25 15.52 14.74 4.51
C GLU A 25 15.29 13.22 4.59
N THR A 26 14.54 12.62 3.66
CA THR A 26 14.34 11.14 3.63
C THR A 26 15.62 10.40 3.28
N ASP A 27 16.48 10.97 2.44
CA ASP A 27 17.73 10.37 1.96
C ASP A 27 18.97 10.87 2.71
N ARG A 28 18.80 11.71 3.72
CA ARG A 28 19.90 12.25 4.51
C ARG A 28 20.73 11.13 5.14
N LYS A 29 22.07 11.20 4.94
CA LYS A 29 23.00 10.24 5.58
C LYS A 29 22.87 10.30 7.09
N LEU A 30 23.04 9.16 7.75
CA LEU A 30 23.13 9.12 9.20
C LEU A 30 24.27 10.01 9.70
N PRO A 31 24.09 10.70 10.84
CA PRO A 31 25.18 11.46 11.44
C PRO A 31 26.33 10.52 11.85
N PRO A 32 27.59 10.98 11.83
CA PRO A 32 28.76 10.16 12.19
C PRO A 32 28.71 9.59 13.60
N CYS A 33 28.06 10.30 14.51
CA CYS A 33 27.84 9.87 15.89
C CYS A 33 26.37 9.47 16.04
N PHE A 34 26.06 8.20 15.87
CA PHE A 34 24.72 7.67 16.10
C PHE A 34 24.62 7.15 17.52
N SER A 35 23.68 7.66 18.30
CA SER A 35 23.40 7.13 19.63
C SER A 35 22.85 5.71 19.51
N ASN A 36 23.57 4.71 19.99
CA ASN A 36 23.13 3.33 19.97
C ASN A 36 22.15 3.09 21.13
N SER A 37 20.86 3.08 20.81
CA SER A 37 19.79 2.79 21.78
C SER A 37 19.38 1.32 21.79
N PHE A 38 20.05 0.44 21.05
CA PHE A 38 19.69 -0.98 20.91
C PHE A 38 19.62 -1.73 22.25
N THR A 39 20.47 -1.41 23.20
CA THR A 39 20.54 -2.11 24.51
C THR A 39 19.29 -1.95 25.38
N ARG A 40 18.38 -1.02 25.04
CA ARG A 40 17.10 -0.87 25.74
C ARG A 40 16.07 -1.92 25.32
N TYR A 41 16.32 -2.69 24.26
CA TYR A 41 15.41 -3.71 23.77
C TYR A 41 15.81 -5.11 24.25
N SER A 42 14.83 -5.91 24.68
CA SER A 42 14.98 -7.29 25.13
C SER A 42 13.87 -8.20 24.59
N ASP A 43 13.89 -9.48 24.97
CA ASP A 43 12.84 -10.46 24.67
C ASP A 43 12.50 -10.56 23.18
N PHE A 44 13.53 -10.70 22.34
CA PHE A 44 13.38 -10.79 20.90
C PHE A 44 12.72 -12.10 20.48
N ALA A 45 11.65 -11.99 19.68
CA ALA A 45 10.96 -13.12 19.05
C ALA A 45 10.85 -12.86 17.54
N ASP A 46 11.31 -13.80 16.72
CA ASP A 46 11.21 -13.70 15.26
C ASP A 46 9.72 -13.72 14.85
N LEU A 47 9.30 -12.77 14.02
CA LEU A 47 7.96 -12.70 13.44
C LEU A 47 7.98 -13.12 11.98
N ALA A 48 8.88 -12.52 11.18
CA ALA A 48 9.01 -12.80 9.75
C ALA A 48 10.44 -12.51 9.27
N LYS A 49 10.82 -13.21 8.18
CA LYS A 49 12.06 -12.95 7.44
C LYS A 49 11.70 -12.60 6.00
N GLY A 50 11.86 -11.33 5.64
CA GLY A 50 11.74 -10.86 4.26
C GLY A 50 13.08 -10.89 3.53
N GLY A 51 13.09 -10.62 2.24
CA GLY A 51 14.31 -10.61 1.42
C GLY A 51 15.38 -9.61 1.90
N ALA A 52 14.97 -8.42 2.37
CA ALA A 52 15.90 -7.37 2.78
C ALA A 52 16.08 -7.23 4.30
N ALA A 53 15.11 -7.66 5.11
CA ALA A 53 15.11 -7.41 6.55
C ALA A 53 14.43 -8.53 7.35
N ILE A 54 14.77 -8.59 8.64
CA ILE A 54 14.16 -9.46 9.63
C ILE A 54 13.22 -8.61 10.49
N LEU A 55 12.00 -9.09 10.73
CA LEU A 55 11.08 -8.50 11.68
C LEU A 55 11.07 -9.32 12.96
N ARG A 56 11.28 -8.66 14.11
CA ARG A 56 11.24 -9.27 15.45
C ARG A 56 10.34 -8.45 16.36
N ALA A 57 9.50 -9.12 17.13
CA ALA A 57 8.90 -8.50 18.31
C ALA A 57 9.98 -8.36 19.38
N CYS A 58 9.97 -7.25 20.13
CA CYS A 58 10.84 -7.07 21.28
C CYS A 58 10.18 -6.18 22.33
N LEU A 59 10.69 -6.20 23.55
CA LEU A 59 10.27 -5.34 24.66
C LEU A 59 11.15 -4.07 24.66
N ASP A 60 10.54 -2.91 24.57
CA ASP A 60 11.16 -1.62 24.87
C ASP A 60 11.14 -1.44 26.40
N ASN A 61 12.28 -1.71 27.06
CA ASN A 61 12.40 -1.68 28.53
C ASN A 61 12.20 -0.27 29.11
N ASN A 62 12.46 0.79 28.33
CA ASN A 62 12.27 2.16 28.81
C ASN A 62 10.79 2.51 28.98
N LEU A 63 9.93 1.97 28.11
CA LEU A 63 8.49 2.26 28.10
C LEU A 63 7.63 1.07 28.54
N GLY A 64 8.22 -0.12 28.77
CA GLY A 64 7.52 -1.34 29.18
C GLY A 64 6.53 -1.84 28.12
N ARG A 65 6.79 -1.59 26.83
CA ARG A 65 5.86 -1.93 25.72
C ARG A 65 6.51 -2.85 24.70
N LYS A 66 5.69 -3.72 24.09
CA LYS A 66 6.12 -4.52 22.93
C LYS A 66 6.09 -3.67 21.66
N VAL A 67 7.16 -3.77 20.88
CA VAL A 67 7.32 -3.13 19.58
C VAL A 67 7.77 -4.16 18.55
N VAL A 68 7.68 -3.82 17.28
CA VAL A 68 8.33 -4.57 16.19
C VAL A 68 9.60 -3.84 15.81
N MET A 69 10.71 -4.57 15.76
CA MET A 69 11.97 -4.12 15.22
C MET A 69 12.21 -4.75 13.86
N LYS A 70 12.35 -3.92 12.84
CA LYS A 70 12.81 -4.31 11.50
C LYS A 70 14.31 -4.07 11.43
N THR A 71 15.10 -5.11 11.11
CA THR A 71 16.57 -5.05 11.07
C THR A 71 17.05 -5.47 9.70
N LEU A 72 17.90 -4.67 9.06
CA LEU A 72 18.50 -4.98 7.76
C LEU A 72 19.35 -6.25 7.86
N HIS A 73 19.26 -7.16 6.87
CA HIS A 73 20.08 -8.36 6.84
C HIS A 73 21.58 -8.05 6.81
N SER A 74 22.39 -8.89 7.46
CA SER A 74 23.84 -8.71 7.53
C SER A 74 24.54 -8.67 6.17
N HIS A 75 24.09 -9.53 5.21
CA HIS A 75 24.66 -9.55 3.86
C HIS A 75 24.33 -8.30 3.02
N LEU A 76 23.36 -7.47 3.48
CA LEU A 76 22.98 -6.19 2.87
C LEU A 76 23.50 -4.99 3.64
N ALA A 77 24.08 -5.20 4.84
CA ALA A 77 24.49 -4.12 5.74
C ALA A 77 25.55 -3.18 5.13
N ASP A 78 26.42 -3.70 4.25
CA ASP A 78 27.47 -2.93 3.57
C ASP A 78 27.05 -2.43 2.18
N ARG A 79 25.85 -2.82 1.68
CA ARG A 79 25.34 -2.37 0.38
C ARG A 79 24.68 -1.00 0.53
N GLU A 80 25.29 0.04 -0.04
CA GLU A 80 24.81 1.43 0.09
C GLU A 80 23.36 1.58 -0.40
N TYR A 81 23.01 0.93 -1.51
CA TYR A 81 21.64 0.92 -2.04
C TYR A 81 20.62 0.34 -1.03
N ALA A 82 20.91 -0.82 -0.44
CA ALA A 82 20.00 -1.46 0.52
C ALA A 82 19.85 -0.60 1.78
N ARG A 83 20.95 0.01 2.26
CA ARG A 83 20.92 0.94 3.39
C ARG A 83 20.08 2.17 3.10
N SER A 84 20.28 2.80 1.93
CA SER A 84 19.53 3.99 1.52
C SER A 84 18.04 3.71 1.42
N ARG A 85 17.65 2.58 0.81
CA ARG A 85 16.27 2.13 0.71
C ARG A 85 15.64 1.88 2.09
N PHE A 86 16.36 1.19 2.99
CA PHE A 86 15.91 0.94 4.35
C PHE A 86 15.69 2.24 5.16
N LEU A 87 16.63 3.19 5.03
CA LEU A 87 16.52 4.51 5.67
C LEU A 87 15.33 5.31 5.11
N ARG A 88 15.14 5.27 3.79
CA ARG A 88 14.01 5.94 3.12
C ARG A 88 12.69 5.39 3.63
N GLU A 89 12.53 4.06 3.66
CA GLU A 89 11.33 3.42 4.20
C GLU A 89 11.01 3.93 5.61
N ALA A 90 11.98 3.86 6.52
CA ALA A 90 11.77 4.31 7.89
C ALA A 90 11.39 5.79 7.97
N ARG A 91 12.05 6.66 7.20
CA ARG A 91 11.82 8.11 7.21
C ARG A 91 10.49 8.51 6.56
N VAL A 92 10.16 7.91 5.42
CA VAL A 92 8.86 8.13 4.75
C VAL A 92 7.74 7.70 5.67
N THR A 93 7.82 6.48 6.24
CA THR A 93 6.80 5.97 7.16
C THR A 93 6.66 6.86 8.39
N ALA A 94 7.76 7.35 8.96
CA ALA A 94 7.75 8.23 10.13
C ALA A 94 7.12 9.61 9.86
N GLN A 95 7.23 10.12 8.63
CA GLN A 95 6.66 11.41 8.23
C GLN A 95 5.17 11.32 7.84
N LEU A 96 4.70 10.13 7.47
CA LEU A 96 3.29 9.91 7.14
C LEU A 96 2.45 9.77 8.43
N GLN A 97 2.05 10.91 9.00
CA GLN A 97 1.25 10.96 10.24
C GLN A 97 -0.25 10.83 9.92
N HIS A 98 -0.70 9.62 9.71
CA HIS A 98 -2.11 9.31 9.41
C HIS A 98 -2.57 8.10 10.27
N PRO A 99 -3.83 8.05 10.73
CA PRO A 99 -4.31 6.94 11.57
C PRO A 99 -4.20 5.57 10.91
N ASN A 100 -4.15 5.51 9.58
CA ASN A 100 -4.03 4.28 8.81
C ASN A 100 -2.58 4.01 8.32
N THR A 101 -1.57 4.63 8.92
CA THR A 101 -0.13 4.32 8.72
C THR A 101 0.49 3.83 10.02
N VAL A 102 1.52 2.99 9.93
CA VAL A 102 2.17 2.45 11.13
C VAL A 102 3.09 3.51 11.75
N PRO A 103 2.97 3.80 13.07
CA PRO A 103 3.89 4.69 13.74
C PRO A 103 5.29 4.09 13.85
N VAL A 104 6.31 4.78 13.32
CA VAL A 104 7.73 4.49 13.54
C VAL A 104 8.17 5.23 14.79
N TYR A 105 8.91 4.56 15.68
CA TYR A 105 9.30 5.12 16.97
C TYR A 105 10.73 5.63 16.97
N GLU A 106 11.65 4.85 16.41
CA GLU A 106 13.04 5.27 16.27
C GLU A 106 13.76 4.51 15.16
N ILE A 107 14.92 5.00 14.77
CA ILE A 107 15.87 4.35 13.88
C ILE A 107 17.23 4.31 14.58
N GLY A 108 17.96 3.19 14.42
CA GLY A 108 19.24 2.98 15.08
C GLY A 108 20.12 1.95 14.42
N GLN A 109 21.19 1.61 15.12
CA GLN A 109 22.08 0.51 14.78
C GLN A 109 22.14 -0.48 15.95
N ASP A 110 22.18 -1.77 15.63
CA ASP A 110 22.42 -2.81 16.62
C ASP A 110 23.91 -2.91 16.99
N LEU A 111 24.24 -3.87 17.85
CA LEU A 111 25.63 -4.07 18.31
C LEU A 111 26.60 -4.48 17.19
N GLU A 112 26.08 -4.98 16.07
CA GLU A 112 26.84 -5.38 14.89
C GLU A 112 26.89 -4.25 13.82
N GLY A 113 26.32 -3.08 14.11
CA GLY A 113 26.26 -1.93 13.20
C GLY A 113 25.18 -2.02 12.12
N ARG A 114 24.28 -3.03 12.18
CA ARG A 114 23.17 -3.16 11.23
C ARG A 114 22.10 -2.14 11.56
N LEU A 115 21.54 -1.55 10.53
CA LEU A 115 20.42 -0.62 10.67
C LEU A 115 19.16 -1.36 11.17
N PHE A 116 18.48 -0.75 12.14
CA PHE A 116 17.14 -1.14 12.54
C PHE A 116 16.24 0.09 12.66
N PHE A 117 14.95 -0.12 12.59
CA PHE A 117 13.96 0.81 13.12
C PHE A 117 12.87 0.07 13.89
N THR A 118 12.23 0.77 14.82
CA THR A 118 11.15 0.20 15.62
C THR A 118 9.83 0.88 15.28
N MET A 119 8.76 0.09 15.32
CA MET A 119 7.42 0.54 14.98
C MET A 119 6.37 -0.12 15.89
N LYS A 120 5.14 0.36 15.83
CA LYS A 120 4.01 -0.23 16.57
C LYS A 120 3.89 -1.71 16.23
N LYS A 121 3.81 -2.56 17.29
CA LYS A 121 3.39 -3.94 17.11
C LYS A 121 1.90 -3.97 16.82
N LEU A 122 1.54 -4.60 15.73
CA LEU A 122 0.16 -4.80 15.31
C LEU A 122 -0.26 -6.23 15.70
N ASP A 123 -1.48 -6.34 16.22
CA ASP A 123 -2.14 -7.62 16.50
C ASP A 123 -3.37 -7.71 15.57
N GLY A 124 -3.56 -8.84 14.91
CA GLY A 124 -4.62 -9.02 13.92
C GLY A 124 -4.16 -9.84 12.73
N GLU A 125 -4.74 -9.58 11.57
CA GLU A 125 -4.50 -10.34 10.34
C GLU A 125 -4.41 -9.39 9.12
N THR A 126 -3.84 -9.88 8.03
CA THR A 126 -3.79 -9.13 6.78
C THR A 126 -5.08 -9.30 5.98
N LEU A 127 -5.34 -8.38 5.04
CA LEU A 127 -6.44 -8.55 4.09
C LEU A 127 -6.24 -9.82 3.24
N ARG A 128 -4.99 -10.23 2.99
CA ARG A 128 -4.67 -11.50 2.33
C ARG A 128 -5.21 -12.69 3.13
N ASP A 129 -4.90 -12.76 4.43
CA ASP A 129 -5.38 -13.84 5.30
C ASP A 129 -6.91 -13.92 5.31
N ILE A 130 -7.58 -12.77 5.34
CA ILE A 130 -9.05 -12.68 5.30
C ILE A 130 -9.60 -13.22 3.98
N LEU A 131 -9.03 -12.78 2.84
CA LEU A 131 -9.48 -13.22 1.52
C LEU A 131 -9.22 -14.72 1.31
N GLU A 132 -8.09 -15.26 1.78
CA GLU A 132 -7.80 -16.69 1.74
C GLU A 132 -8.81 -17.52 2.54
N LYS A 133 -9.17 -17.07 3.75
CA LYS A 133 -10.24 -17.72 4.53
C LYS A 133 -11.57 -17.71 3.77
N GLN A 134 -11.92 -16.60 3.12
CA GLN A 134 -13.14 -16.52 2.30
C GLN A 134 -13.09 -17.43 1.06
N ILE A 135 -11.92 -17.57 0.43
CA ILE A 135 -11.71 -18.51 -0.70
C ILE A 135 -11.91 -19.96 -0.24
N LEU A 136 -11.46 -20.28 0.98
CA LEU A 136 -11.65 -21.61 1.60
C LEU A 136 -13.07 -21.85 2.12
N GLY A 137 -13.95 -20.85 2.06
CA GLY A 137 -15.33 -20.97 2.50
C GLY A 137 -15.53 -20.87 4.02
N ASP A 138 -14.61 -20.24 4.75
CA ASP A 138 -14.75 -19.98 6.18
C ASP A 138 -15.99 -19.10 6.44
N GLU A 139 -17.01 -19.68 7.07
CA GLU A 139 -18.29 -19.02 7.31
C GLU A 139 -18.15 -17.80 8.22
N GLU A 140 -17.26 -17.86 9.23
CA GLU A 140 -17.03 -16.75 10.14
C GLU A 140 -16.34 -15.59 9.42
N ALA A 141 -15.31 -15.86 8.63
CA ALA A 141 -14.65 -14.84 7.83
C ALA A 141 -15.62 -14.19 6.82
N CYS A 142 -16.49 -14.98 6.17
CA CYS A 142 -17.52 -14.46 5.27
C CYS A 142 -18.56 -13.58 6.00
N ARG A 143 -18.94 -13.95 7.22
CA ARG A 143 -19.91 -13.21 8.03
C ARG A 143 -19.32 -11.93 8.59
N VAL A 144 -18.12 -12.01 9.17
CA VAL A 144 -17.45 -10.89 9.84
C VAL A 144 -16.93 -9.88 8.80
N TYR A 145 -16.34 -10.34 7.72
CA TYR A 145 -15.80 -9.52 6.65
C TYR A 145 -16.73 -9.52 5.43
N ASN A 146 -17.99 -9.15 5.65
CA ASN A 146 -18.94 -8.94 4.56
C ASN A 146 -18.48 -7.78 3.63
N LEU A 147 -19.13 -7.64 2.49
CA LEU A 147 -18.73 -6.65 1.47
C LEU A 147 -18.69 -5.22 2.03
N ASP A 148 -19.67 -4.81 2.85
CA ASP A 148 -19.70 -3.46 3.41
C ASP A 148 -18.47 -3.19 4.30
N ARG A 149 -18.09 -4.16 5.14
CA ARG A 149 -16.90 -4.05 5.98
C ARG A 149 -15.61 -4.01 5.15
N LEU A 150 -15.50 -4.85 4.11
CA LEU A 150 -14.34 -4.85 3.21
C LEU A 150 -14.22 -3.53 2.44
N LEU A 151 -15.33 -2.94 1.99
CA LEU A 151 -15.32 -1.60 1.39
C LEU A 151 -14.91 -0.53 2.41
N GLY A 152 -15.36 -0.65 3.67
CA GLY A 152 -14.93 0.23 4.75
C GLY A 152 -13.43 0.18 5.02
N ILE A 153 -12.84 -1.01 4.97
CA ILE A 153 -11.39 -1.22 5.06
C ILE A 153 -10.68 -0.57 3.87
N LEU A 154 -11.15 -0.82 2.66
CA LEU A 154 -10.56 -0.27 1.44
C LEU A 154 -10.59 1.27 1.43
N ILE A 155 -11.69 1.89 1.87
CA ILE A 155 -11.79 3.34 2.00
C ILE A 155 -10.75 3.90 2.99
N GLN A 156 -10.47 3.22 4.10
CA GLN A 156 -9.45 3.63 5.05
C GLN A 156 -8.04 3.56 4.44
N VAL A 157 -7.74 2.51 3.67
CA VAL A 157 -6.50 2.41 2.89
C VAL A 157 -6.39 3.55 1.88
N CYS A 158 -7.46 3.83 1.13
CA CYS A 158 -7.51 4.93 0.17
C CYS A 158 -7.30 6.30 0.84
N ASN A 159 -7.82 6.51 2.07
CA ASN A 159 -7.57 7.75 2.83
C ASN A 159 -6.07 7.90 3.17
N ALA A 160 -5.38 6.82 3.59
CA ALA A 160 -3.93 6.86 3.82
C ALA A 160 -3.14 7.20 2.54
N LEU A 161 -3.54 6.60 1.41
CA LEU A 161 -2.93 6.87 0.11
C LEU A 161 -3.21 8.32 -0.36
N SER A 162 -4.44 8.81 -0.21
CA SER A 162 -4.80 10.19 -0.53
C SER A 162 -3.96 11.18 0.29
N TYR A 163 -3.78 10.91 1.58
CA TYR A 163 -2.91 11.69 2.45
C TYR A 163 -1.45 11.66 1.98
N ALA A 164 -0.91 10.47 1.66
CA ALA A 164 0.44 10.32 1.17
C ALA A 164 0.66 11.05 -0.18
N HIS A 165 -0.30 10.93 -1.11
CA HIS A 165 -0.25 11.62 -2.40
C HIS A 165 -0.24 13.16 -2.24
N ALA A 166 -1.02 13.70 -1.30
CA ALA A 166 -0.98 15.13 -0.98
C ALA A 166 0.39 15.58 -0.46
N HIS A 167 1.18 14.67 0.13
CA HIS A 167 2.55 14.89 0.59
C HIS A 167 3.62 14.50 -0.45
N GLY A 168 3.22 14.19 -1.68
CA GLY A 168 4.13 13.84 -2.77
C GLY A 168 4.69 12.43 -2.70
N VAL A 169 4.06 11.52 -1.95
CA VAL A 169 4.49 10.13 -1.79
C VAL A 169 3.53 9.18 -2.48
N VAL A 170 4.05 8.32 -3.35
CA VAL A 170 3.33 7.21 -4.02
C VAL A 170 3.80 5.89 -3.41
N HIS A 171 2.88 5.01 -3.03
CA HIS A 171 3.20 3.77 -2.31
C HIS A 171 3.86 2.71 -3.20
N ARG A 172 3.29 2.47 -4.39
CA ARG A 172 3.78 1.57 -5.46
C ARG A 172 3.68 0.06 -5.19
N ASP A 173 3.37 -0.36 -3.96
CA ASP A 173 3.22 -1.79 -3.59
C ASP A 173 1.96 -2.03 -2.76
N VAL A 174 0.84 -1.43 -3.19
CA VAL A 174 -0.46 -1.67 -2.55
C VAL A 174 -0.96 -3.05 -2.95
N LYS A 175 -1.16 -3.90 -1.92
CA LYS A 175 -1.66 -5.28 -2.08
C LYS A 175 -2.28 -5.78 -0.77
N PRO A 176 -3.09 -6.85 -0.78
CA PRO A 176 -3.76 -7.35 0.42
C PRO A 176 -2.80 -7.72 1.56
N GLU A 177 -1.59 -8.17 1.25
CA GLU A 177 -0.55 -8.50 2.25
C GLU A 177 -0.09 -7.27 3.04
N ASN A 178 -0.16 -6.08 2.43
CA ASN A 178 0.26 -4.82 3.03
C ASN A 178 -0.90 -4.07 3.73
N VAL A 179 -2.10 -4.63 3.75
CA VAL A 179 -3.26 -4.08 4.48
C VAL A 179 -3.49 -4.92 5.72
N HIS A 180 -3.19 -4.37 6.89
CA HIS A 180 -3.36 -5.02 8.18
C HIS A 180 -4.64 -4.55 8.87
N ILE A 181 -5.40 -5.49 9.39
CA ILE A 181 -6.64 -5.25 10.13
C ILE A 181 -6.44 -5.72 11.57
N GLY A 182 -6.45 -4.78 12.49
CA GLY A 182 -6.28 -5.05 13.90
C GLY A 182 -7.53 -5.61 14.56
N SER A 183 -7.31 -6.21 15.75
CA SER A 183 -8.38 -6.87 16.52
C SER A 183 -9.50 -5.93 16.96
N TYR A 184 -9.24 -4.62 17.01
CA TYR A 184 -10.22 -3.59 17.35
C TYR A 184 -10.75 -2.84 16.13
N GLY A 185 -10.45 -3.34 14.92
CA GLY A 185 -10.96 -2.79 13.65
C GLY A 185 -10.10 -1.67 13.06
N GLU A 186 -8.93 -1.39 13.64
CA GLU A 186 -7.97 -0.47 13.02
C GLU A 186 -7.44 -1.06 11.71
N VAL A 187 -7.30 -0.22 10.70
CA VAL A 187 -6.76 -0.57 9.39
C VAL A 187 -5.45 0.17 9.20
N ILE A 188 -4.38 -0.55 8.92
CA ILE A 188 -3.04 0.02 8.75
C ILE A 188 -2.47 -0.42 7.41
N LEU A 189 -2.05 0.54 6.58
CA LEU A 189 -1.29 0.29 5.36
C LEU A 189 0.20 0.21 5.72
N LEU A 190 0.80 -0.93 5.39
CA LEU A 190 2.18 -1.30 5.71
C LEU A 190 3.09 -1.14 4.49
N ASP A 191 4.38 -1.18 4.75
CA ASP A 191 5.48 -1.34 3.78
C ASP A 191 5.59 -0.21 2.73
N TRP A 192 6.14 0.92 3.17
CA TRP A 192 6.48 2.07 2.32
C TRP A 192 7.89 1.95 1.72
N GLY A 193 8.48 0.72 1.69
CA GLY A 193 9.87 0.46 1.28
C GLY A 193 10.17 0.73 -0.19
N VAL A 194 9.17 0.73 -1.04
CA VAL A 194 9.27 1.09 -2.47
C VAL A 194 8.61 2.42 -2.79
N ALA A 195 8.19 3.17 -1.76
CA ALA A 195 7.55 4.47 -1.96
C ALA A 195 8.48 5.44 -2.72
N LYS A 196 7.91 6.17 -3.70
CA LYS A 196 8.60 7.23 -4.44
C LYS A 196 8.18 8.58 -3.88
N VAL A 197 9.15 9.41 -3.51
CA VAL A 197 8.96 10.84 -3.35
C VAL A 197 9.14 11.48 -4.72
N TRP A 198 8.21 12.30 -5.18
CA TRP A 198 8.09 12.79 -6.58
C TRP A 198 9.32 13.50 -7.19
N ALA A 199 10.46 13.50 -6.58
CA ALA A 199 11.66 14.21 -7.05
C ALA A 199 12.89 13.33 -7.34
N LEU A 200 12.82 12.00 -7.18
CA LEU A 200 14.00 11.14 -7.31
C LEU A 200 13.76 10.05 -8.36
N ASP A 201 14.35 10.23 -9.54
CA ASP A 201 14.39 9.22 -10.60
C ASP A 201 15.56 8.24 -10.40
N ASN A 202 15.39 6.99 -10.84
CA ASN A 202 16.35 5.93 -11.22
C ASN A 202 16.26 4.58 -10.47
N GLU A 203 15.22 4.26 -9.66
CA GLU A 203 15.22 3.02 -8.87
C GLU A 203 14.42 1.85 -9.47
N LEU A 204 13.69 2.04 -10.57
CA LEU A 204 12.81 0.99 -11.10
C LEU A 204 13.56 -0.15 -11.79
N GLU A 205 14.69 0.15 -12.44
CA GLU A 205 15.51 -0.90 -13.08
C GLU A 205 16.07 -1.89 -12.06
N HIS A 206 16.47 -1.40 -10.87
CA HIS A 206 16.98 -2.26 -9.81
C HIS A 206 15.88 -3.11 -9.14
N ALA A 207 14.66 -2.58 -9.00
CA ALA A 207 13.55 -3.34 -8.43
C ALA A 207 13.12 -4.50 -9.35
N ILE A 208 13.17 -4.31 -10.67
CA ILE A 208 12.88 -5.37 -11.65
C ILE A 208 13.99 -6.43 -11.64
N MET A 209 15.26 -6.05 -11.55
CA MET A 209 16.39 -6.97 -11.44
C MET A 209 16.35 -7.80 -10.14
N GLU A 210 16.02 -7.19 -8.99
CA GLU A 210 15.81 -7.94 -7.74
C GLU A 210 14.65 -8.94 -7.86
N TYR A 211 13.61 -8.63 -8.62
CA TYR A 211 12.48 -9.53 -8.88
C TYR A 211 12.92 -10.75 -9.70
N GLU A 212 13.81 -10.57 -10.67
CA GLU A 212 14.37 -11.66 -11.48
C GLU A 212 15.34 -12.53 -10.68
N GLU A 213 16.20 -11.95 -9.86
CA GLU A 213 17.15 -12.69 -9.01
C GLU A 213 16.45 -13.48 -7.88
N LEU A 214 15.33 -12.99 -7.32
CA LEU A 214 14.58 -13.66 -6.26
C LEU A 214 13.70 -14.82 -6.80
N THR A 215 13.38 -14.86 -8.09
CA THR A 215 12.61 -15.95 -8.71
C THR A 215 13.41 -17.25 -8.87
N ASP A 216 14.74 -17.18 -8.92
CA ASP A 216 15.61 -18.36 -9.03
C ASP A 216 15.77 -19.17 -7.72
N VAL A 217 15.37 -18.63 -6.56
CA VAL A 217 15.60 -19.25 -5.24
C VAL A 217 14.36 -19.95 -4.65
N GLY A 218 13.28 -20.13 -5.42
CA GLY A 218 12.12 -20.94 -4.98
C GLY A 218 11.31 -20.36 -3.82
N GLN A 219 11.64 -19.17 -3.35
CA GLN A 219 10.79 -18.39 -2.46
C GLN A 219 9.84 -17.59 -3.34
N ARG A 220 8.52 -17.67 -3.09
CA ARG A 220 7.51 -16.84 -3.76
C ARG A 220 7.71 -15.37 -3.38
N PRO A 221 8.45 -14.54 -4.11
CA PRO A 221 8.33 -13.11 -4.00
C PRO A 221 6.92 -12.75 -4.45
N GLY A 222 6.30 -11.75 -3.85
CA GLY A 222 4.93 -11.38 -4.17
C GLY A 222 4.76 -11.21 -5.68
N THR A 223 3.95 -12.04 -6.28
CA THR A 223 3.63 -11.99 -7.72
C THR A 223 3.15 -10.58 -8.07
N PRO A 224 3.54 -10.00 -9.21
CA PRO A 224 3.26 -8.60 -9.58
C PRO A 224 1.79 -8.32 -9.93
N LEU A 225 0.87 -9.00 -9.27
CA LEU A 225 -0.57 -9.05 -9.59
C LEU A 225 -1.28 -7.70 -9.43
N TYR A 226 -0.67 -6.78 -8.68
CA TYR A 226 -1.21 -5.45 -8.37
C TYR A 226 -0.42 -4.32 -9.02
N MET A 227 0.65 -4.64 -9.76
CA MET A 227 1.45 -3.64 -10.47
C MET A 227 0.64 -3.00 -11.60
N SER A 228 0.80 -1.69 -11.75
CA SER A 228 0.21 -0.95 -12.86
C SER A 228 1.02 -1.15 -14.16
N PRO A 229 0.39 -0.94 -15.34
CA PRO A 229 1.09 -1.05 -16.63
C PRO A 229 2.34 -0.16 -16.73
N GLU A 230 2.30 1.06 -16.18
CA GLU A 230 3.45 1.97 -16.16
C GLU A 230 4.59 1.48 -15.27
N GLN A 231 4.29 0.77 -14.18
CA GLN A 231 5.31 0.11 -13.36
C GLN A 231 6.00 -1.03 -14.13
N VAL A 232 5.20 -1.84 -14.84
CA VAL A 232 5.72 -2.97 -15.63
C VAL A 232 6.55 -2.50 -16.82
N ARG A 233 6.17 -1.38 -17.48
CA ARG A 233 6.95 -0.82 -18.60
C ARG A 233 8.32 -0.31 -18.17
N GLY A 234 8.44 0.18 -16.94
CA GLY A 234 9.63 0.95 -16.56
C GLY A 234 9.76 2.29 -17.30
N GLY A 235 10.55 3.22 -16.78
CA GLY A 235 10.90 4.47 -17.49
C GLY A 235 9.76 5.47 -17.73
N GLY A 236 8.57 5.27 -17.17
CA GLY A 236 7.43 6.17 -17.25
C GLY A 236 7.27 7.07 -16.03
N GLU A 237 6.45 8.12 -16.17
CA GLU A 237 6.04 8.94 -15.04
C GLU A 237 5.11 8.13 -14.11
N ILE A 238 5.58 7.83 -12.89
CA ILE A 238 4.81 7.14 -11.85
C ILE A 238 4.27 8.18 -10.88
N ASP A 239 2.95 8.27 -10.79
CA ASP A 239 2.22 9.17 -9.89
C ASP A 239 1.14 8.43 -9.07
N GLY A 240 0.28 9.16 -8.35
CA GLY A 240 -0.75 8.57 -7.51
C GLY A 240 -1.76 7.66 -8.24
N ARG A 241 -1.88 7.77 -9.56
CA ARG A 241 -2.77 6.91 -10.37
C ARG A 241 -2.25 5.47 -10.48
N THR A 242 -0.97 5.24 -10.18
CA THR A 242 -0.39 3.90 -9.99
C THR A 242 -1.05 3.20 -8.80
N ASP A 243 -1.18 3.88 -7.66
CA ASP A 243 -1.85 3.32 -6.48
C ASP A 243 -3.37 3.17 -6.71
N VAL A 244 -3.98 4.04 -7.54
CA VAL A 244 -5.39 3.87 -7.98
C VAL A 244 -5.58 2.54 -8.71
N TYR A 245 -4.66 2.19 -9.61
CA TYR A 245 -4.70 0.89 -10.30
C TYR A 245 -4.58 -0.27 -9.31
N ALA A 246 -3.64 -0.21 -8.38
CA ALA A 246 -3.44 -1.25 -7.36
C ALA A 246 -4.69 -1.42 -6.47
N ILE A 247 -5.32 -0.32 -6.04
CA ILE A 247 -6.61 -0.37 -5.32
C ILE A 247 -7.72 -0.96 -6.20
N GLY A 248 -7.73 -0.66 -7.50
CA GLY A 248 -8.63 -1.30 -8.46
C GLY A 248 -8.48 -2.82 -8.48
N ALA A 249 -7.22 -3.32 -8.45
CA ALA A 249 -6.93 -4.74 -8.40
C ALA A 249 -7.38 -5.38 -7.07
N VAL A 250 -7.14 -4.70 -5.94
CA VAL A 250 -7.63 -5.16 -4.62
C VAL A 250 -9.16 -5.17 -4.57
N LEU A 251 -9.84 -4.14 -5.08
CA LEU A 251 -11.31 -4.10 -5.16
C LEU A 251 -11.84 -5.24 -6.03
N TYR A 252 -11.22 -5.47 -7.19
CA TYR A 252 -11.57 -6.58 -8.06
C TYR A 252 -11.48 -7.92 -7.34
N GLU A 253 -10.40 -8.15 -6.59
CA GLU A 253 -10.21 -9.38 -5.81
C GLU A 253 -11.21 -9.51 -4.66
N ILE A 254 -11.53 -8.43 -3.95
CA ILE A 254 -12.61 -8.41 -2.94
C ILE A 254 -13.95 -8.87 -3.56
N LEU A 255 -14.24 -8.42 -4.78
CA LEU A 255 -15.51 -8.74 -5.46
C LEU A 255 -15.54 -10.18 -5.97
N THR A 256 -14.43 -10.68 -6.47
CA THR A 256 -14.38 -11.95 -7.22
C THR A 256 -13.69 -13.10 -6.46
N LEU A 257 -12.93 -12.81 -5.41
CA LEU A 257 -11.95 -13.70 -4.76
C LEU A 257 -10.91 -14.25 -5.75
N LYS A 258 -10.62 -13.50 -6.80
CA LYS A 258 -9.61 -13.82 -7.81
C LYS A 258 -8.90 -12.54 -8.22
N GLU A 259 -7.63 -12.63 -8.51
CA GLU A 259 -6.88 -11.50 -9.05
C GLU A 259 -7.36 -11.16 -10.48
N PRO A 260 -7.29 -9.87 -10.88
CA PRO A 260 -7.79 -9.43 -12.19
C PRO A 260 -7.04 -10.06 -13.36
N LEU A 261 -5.73 -10.14 -13.25
CA LEU A 261 -4.81 -10.66 -14.27
C LEU A 261 -3.76 -11.54 -13.59
N ARG A 262 -3.71 -12.82 -13.96
CA ARG A 262 -2.76 -13.79 -13.44
C ARG A 262 -2.43 -14.82 -14.51
N GLY A 263 -1.17 -14.83 -14.96
CA GLY A 263 -0.58 -15.86 -15.82
C GLY A 263 0.01 -17.01 -15.01
N GLU A 264 0.41 -18.06 -15.68
CA GLU A 264 1.10 -19.19 -15.05
C GLU A 264 2.53 -18.83 -14.62
N ARG A 265 3.14 -17.87 -15.33
CA ARG A 265 4.49 -17.34 -15.07
C ARG A 265 4.45 -15.84 -14.86
N VAL A 266 5.45 -15.31 -14.15
CA VAL A 266 5.59 -13.86 -13.90
C VAL A 266 5.61 -13.07 -15.21
N LYS A 267 6.37 -13.53 -16.22
CA LYS A 267 6.44 -12.89 -17.54
C LYS A 267 5.10 -12.82 -18.22
N GLU A 268 4.31 -13.88 -18.18
CA GLU A 268 2.97 -13.91 -18.73
C GLU A 268 2.04 -12.91 -18.00
N THR A 269 2.12 -12.87 -16.66
CA THR A 269 1.39 -11.86 -15.88
C THR A 269 1.75 -10.44 -16.30
N PHE A 270 3.02 -10.13 -16.53
CA PHE A 270 3.45 -8.83 -17.04
C PHE A 270 2.86 -8.53 -18.42
N GLU A 271 2.87 -9.51 -19.34
CA GLU A 271 2.27 -9.33 -20.66
C GLU A 271 0.76 -9.07 -20.58
N MET A 272 0.04 -9.79 -19.71
CA MET A 272 -1.38 -9.56 -19.46
C MET A 272 -1.64 -8.15 -18.88
N ILE A 273 -0.84 -7.73 -17.88
CA ILE A 273 -0.94 -6.37 -17.32
C ILE A 273 -0.77 -5.31 -18.40
N LEU A 274 0.14 -5.50 -19.33
CA LEU A 274 0.42 -4.54 -20.38
C LEU A 274 -0.65 -4.50 -21.49
N LYS A 275 -1.26 -5.66 -21.82
CA LYS A 275 -2.03 -5.82 -23.07
C LYS A 275 -3.50 -6.20 -22.84
N GLU A 276 -3.82 -6.95 -21.78
CA GLU A 276 -5.15 -7.52 -21.62
C GLU A 276 -6.02 -6.72 -20.68
N ARG A 277 -7.31 -6.59 -21.01
CA ARG A 277 -8.31 -6.08 -20.08
C ARG A 277 -8.78 -7.20 -19.18
N PRO A 278 -8.92 -6.97 -17.84
CA PRO A 278 -9.53 -7.95 -16.97
C PRO A 278 -10.97 -8.29 -17.43
N ILE A 279 -11.35 -9.55 -17.20
CA ILE A 279 -12.75 -9.95 -17.39
C ILE A 279 -13.62 -9.19 -16.37
N PRO A 280 -14.77 -8.59 -16.77
CA PRO A 280 -15.64 -7.92 -15.80
C PRO A 280 -15.98 -8.81 -14.60
N PRO A 281 -15.97 -8.29 -13.35
CA PRO A 281 -16.15 -9.07 -12.12
C PRO A 281 -17.40 -9.98 -12.15
N GLU A 282 -18.53 -9.50 -12.65
CA GLU A 282 -19.78 -10.26 -12.76
C GLU A 282 -19.72 -11.42 -13.77
N GLN A 283 -18.84 -11.33 -14.76
CA GLN A 283 -18.57 -12.42 -15.71
C GLN A 283 -17.50 -13.38 -15.19
N ARG A 284 -16.53 -12.86 -14.40
CA ARG A 284 -15.46 -13.66 -13.80
C ARG A 284 -15.99 -14.65 -12.77
N THR A 285 -17.01 -14.26 -12.03
CA THR A 285 -17.66 -15.06 -10.97
C THR A 285 -19.18 -14.92 -11.01
N PRO A 286 -19.86 -15.53 -11.99
CA PRO A 286 -21.31 -15.36 -12.21
C PRO A 286 -22.17 -15.85 -11.04
N ASN A 287 -21.62 -16.73 -10.20
CA ASN A 287 -22.33 -17.25 -9.01
C ASN A 287 -22.30 -16.27 -7.82
N ARG A 288 -21.51 -15.18 -7.89
CA ARG A 288 -21.49 -14.13 -6.86
C ARG A 288 -22.38 -12.96 -7.30
N LYS A 289 -23.22 -12.47 -6.39
CA LYS A 289 -24.03 -11.27 -6.66
C LYS A 289 -23.15 -10.02 -6.57
N ILE A 290 -22.53 -9.63 -7.70
CA ILE A 290 -21.68 -8.44 -7.77
C ILE A 290 -22.48 -7.27 -8.33
N SER A 291 -22.42 -6.13 -7.63
CA SER A 291 -23.03 -4.89 -8.10
C SER A 291 -22.31 -4.41 -9.37
N ARG A 292 -23.07 -4.13 -10.43
CA ARG A 292 -22.54 -3.54 -11.68
C ARG A 292 -21.81 -2.21 -11.43
N LEU A 293 -22.28 -1.43 -10.45
CA LEU A 293 -21.63 -0.17 -10.11
C LEU A 293 -20.25 -0.41 -9.50
N LEU A 294 -20.11 -1.33 -8.54
CA LEU A 294 -18.81 -1.68 -7.98
C LEU A 294 -17.87 -2.30 -9.03
N ALA A 295 -18.40 -3.17 -9.89
CA ALA A 295 -17.65 -3.72 -11.00
C ALA A 295 -17.11 -2.61 -11.91
N ALA A 296 -17.95 -1.62 -12.26
CA ALA A 296 -17.54 -0.48 -13.08
C ALA A 296 -16.47 0.38 -12.38
N LEU A 297 -16.54 0.60 -11.05
CA LEU A 297 -15.50 1.32 -10.31
C LEU A 297 -14.15 0.56 -10.35
N ALA A 298 -14.16 -0.75 -10.11
CA ALA A 298 -12.96 -1.58 -10.20
C ALA A 298 -12.36 -1.53 -11.61
N MET A 299 -13.19 -1.71 -12.64
CA MET A 299 -12.74 -1.70 -14.05
C MET A 299 -12.18 -0.35 -14.48
N ARG A 300 -12.80 0.77 -14.05
CA ARG A 300 -12.26 2.12 -14.31
C ARG A 300 -10.90 2.32 -13.64
N ALA A 301 -10.72 1.87 -12.41
CA ALA A 301 -9.43 1.95 -11.75
C ALA A 301 -8.34 1.11 -12.45
N LEU A 302 -8.75 0.00 -13.11
CA LEU A 302 -7.87 -0.93 -13.84
C LEU A 302 -7.62 -0.55 -15.31
N GLU A 303 -8.07 0.65 -15.78
CA GLU A 303 -7.77 1.09 -17.14
C GLU A 303 -6.25 1.19 -17.37
N LYS A 304 -5.84 0.86 -18.61
CA LYS A 304 -4.40 0.76 -18.94
C LYS A 304 -3.74 2.12 -19.03
N ASP A 305 -4.47 3.11 -19.59
CA ASP A 305 -4.01 4.48 -19.59
C ASP A 305 -4.34 5.14 -18.26
N PRO A 306 -3.35 5.71 -17.54
CA PRO A 306 -3.62 6.48 -16.32
C PRO A 306 -4.63 7.62 -16.50
N ALA A 307 -4.74 8.18 -17.70
CA ALA A 307 -5.70 9.26 -18.01
C ALA A 307 -7.16 8.80 -17.93
N ASP A 308 -7.44 7.52 -18.17
CA ASP A 308 -8.80 6.94 -18.14
C ASP A 308 -9.23 6.49 -16.74
N ARG A 309 -8.30 6.46 -15.76
CA ARG A 309 -8.56 6.08 -14.36
C ARG A 309 -9.23 7.23 -13.59
N PHE A 310 -9.47 7.00 -12.29
CA PHE A 310 -9.68 8.09 -11.35
C PHE A 310 -8.39 8.92 -11.27
N GLN A 311 -8.51 10.22 -11.39
CA GLN A 311 -7.33 11.10 -11.44
C GLN A 311 -6.73 11.36 -10.07
N THR A 312 -7.51 11.18 -9.03
CA THR A 312 -7.06 11.23 -7.64
C THR A 312 -7.60 10.05 -6.84
N MET A 313 -6.89 9.67 -5.79
CA MET A 313 -7.39 8.67 -4.85
C MET A 313 -8.69 9.15 -4.17
N GLN A 314 -8.85 10.46 -3.97
CA GLN A 314 -10.06 11.04 -3.38
C GLN A 314 -11.30 10.82 -4.26
N GLU A 315 -11.20 10.93 -5.59
CA GLU A 315 -12.31 10.61 -6.50
C GLU A 315 -12.81 9.17 -6.32
N LEU A 316 -11.88 8.22 -6.16
CA LEU A 316 -12.24 6.82 -5.91
C LEU A 316 -12.90 6.64 -4.53
N VAL A 317 -12.38 7.31 -3.49
CA VAL A 317 -12.99 7.32 -2.14
C VAL A 317 -14.43 7.82 -2.20
N ASP A 318 -14.67 8.93 -2.88
CA ASP A 318 -16.00 9.53 -2.98
C ASP A 318 -16.97 8.60 -3.72
N ALA A 319 -16.52 7.97 -4.80
CA ALA A 319 -17.34 6.99 -5.54
C ALA A 319 -17.69 5.75 -4.69
N LEU A 320 -16.75 5.26 -3.88
CA LEU A 320 -17.00 4.13 -2.97
C LEU A 320 -17.95 4.52 -1.81
N ARG A 321 -17.81 5.72 -1.27
CA ARG A 321 -18.72 6.25 -0.24
C ARG A 321 -20.13 6.44 -0.77
N ASP A 322 -20.28 7.00 -1.95
CA ASP A 322 -21.57 7.16 -2.62
C ASP A 322 -22.26 5.82 -2.84
N PHE A 323 -21.51 4.81 -3.26
CA PHE A 323 -22.05 3.46 -3.40
C PHE A 323 -22.57 2.93 -2.05
N ARG A 324 -21.79 3.03 -0.98
CA ARG A 324 -22.18 2.54 0.36
C ARG A 324 -23.42 3.27 0.88
N SER A 325 -23.51 4.58 0.68
CA SER A 325 -24.65 5.39 1.11
C SER A 325 -25.94 4.96 0.41
N ARG A 326 -25.90 4.75 -0.92
CA ARG A 326 -27.06 4.27 -1.69
C ARG A 326 -27.48 2.85 -1.29
N ALA A 327 -26.51 1.96 -1.07
CA ALA A 327 -26.79 0.61 -0.62
C ALA A 327 -27.49 0.60 0.76
N PHE A 328 -27.06 1.47 1.67
CA PHE A 328 -27.71 1.62 2.97
C PHE A 328 -29.15 2.14 2.86
N GLN A 329 -29.40 3.19 2.06
CA GLN A 329 -30.75 3.73 1.82
C GLN A 329 -31.69 2.68 1.23
N SER A 330 -31.21 1.84 0.33
CA SER A 330 -32.02 0.76 -0.26
C SER A 330 -32.39 -0.35 0.74
N LEU A 331 -31.70 -0.48 1.86
CA LEU A 331 -31.97 -1.45 2.93
C LEU A 331 -32.91 -0.88 4.01
N THR A 332 -32.91 0.44 4.20
CA THR A 332 -33.71 1.13 5.22
C THR A 332 -35.10 1.54 4.73
N GLY A 333 -35.36 1.48 3.41
CA GLY A 333 -36.71 1.68 2.83
C GLY A 333 -37.20 3.13 2.83
N ASP A 334 -36.29 4.12 2.92
CA ASP A 334 -36.56 5.55 2.74
C ASP A 334 -36.22 6.04 1.33
#